data_7ca75970c0250e57f0c258f25c4891f8
#
_entry.id   7ca75970c0250e57f0c258f25c4891f8
#
_cell.length_a   1.000
_cell.length_b   1.000
_cell.length_c   1.000
_cell.angle_alpha   90.00
_cell.angle_beta   90.00
_cell.angle_gamma   90.00
#
_symmetry.space_group_name_H-M   'P 1'
#
loop_
_entity.id
_entity.type
_entity.pdbx_description
1 polymer ?
#
loop_
_entity_poly.entity_id
_entity_poly.type
_entity_poly.pdbx_seq_one_letter_code
_entity_poly.pdbx_strand_id
1 'polypeptide(L)'
;MLDRTTAPLIKDPIHFNFELPAINTYALSNGVPLYWLHAGVLDVVEINWIFEAGIWQEPLQGVANATAALLKNGTTTQTAKQINEQLELYGASLKIGASNDYASITLHCLVKHVPAILPTIASI
;
A
#
# COMPACT_ATOMS: atom_id res chain seq x y z
N MET A 1 -12.20 -35.68 12.73
CA MET A 1 -12.41 -35.29 14.14
C MET A 1 -11.02 -35.03 14.73
N LEU A 2 -10.73 -33.81 15.18
CA LEU A 2 -9.45 -33.47 15.77
C LEU A 2 -9.31 -34.21 17.13
N ASP A 3 -8.28 -35.03 17.27
CA ASP A 3 -7.95 -35.65 18.55
C ASP A 3 -7.39 -34.59 19.52
N ARG A 4 -8.14 -34.28 20.55
CA ARG A 4 -7.78 -33.26 21.55
C ARG A 4 -7.01 -33.86 22.75
N THR A 5 -6.78 -35.17 22.73
CA THR A 5 -6.05 -35.88 23.79
C THR A 5 -4.54 -35.88 23.57
N THR A 6 -4.10 -35.58 22.37
CA THR A 6 -2.68 -35.54 22.00
C THR A 6 -2.24 -34.08 21.82
N ALA A 7 -1.20 -33.66 22.55
CA ALA A 7 -0.64 -32.33 22.37
C ALA A 7 -0.09 -32.16 20.93
N PRO A 8 -0.31 -31.00 20.26
CA PRO A 8 0.25 -30.77 18.96
C PRO A 8 1.77 -30.80 19.00
N LEU A 9 2.38 -31.31 17.93
CA LEU A 9 3.83 -31.40 17.82
C LEU A 9 4.41 -29.99 17.74
N ILE A 10 5.04 -29.52 18.82
CA ILE A 10 5.72 -28.25 18.87
C ILE A 10 7.06 -28.44 18.15
N LYS A 11 7.24 -27.83 16.98
CA LYS A 11 8.54 -27.83 16.29
C LYS A 11 9.50 -26.91 17.04
N ASP A 12 10.73 -27.38 17.22
CA ASP A 12 11.80 -26.57 17.79
C ASP A 12 12.05 -25.37 16.87
N PRO A 13 12.00 -24.11 17.36
CA PRO A 13 12.25 -22.91 16.56
C PRO A 13 13.65 -22.87 15.95
N ILE A 14 14.61 -23.63 16.45
CA ILE A 14 15.98 -23.73 15.90
C ILE A 14 16.00 -24.38 14.51
N HIS A 15 14.98 -25.14 14.13
CA HIS A 15 14.86 -25.77 12.81
C HIS A 15 13.92 -25.02 11.85
N PHE A 16 13.63 -23.74 12.13
CA PHE A 16 12.80 -22.94 11.26
C PHE A 16 13.63 -22.46 10.05
N ASN A 17 13.38 -23.05 8.88
CA ASN A 17 13.94 -22.57 7.62
C ASN A 17 13.06 -21.43 7.08
N PHE A 18 13.57 -20.20 7.08
CA PHE A 18 12.92 -19.04 6.54
C PHE A 18 13.68 -18.59 5.29
N GLU A 19 13.01 -18.69 4.14
CA GLU A 19 13.53 -18.16 2.88
C GLU A 19 12.74 -16.89 2.53
N LEU A 20 13.45 -15.78 2.36
CA LEU A 20 12.86 -14.56 1.84
C LEU A 20 12.61 -14.70 0.34
N PRO A 21 11.41 -14.42 -0.16
CA PRO A 21 11.17 -14.42 -1.59
C PRO A 21 12.01 -13.36 -2.31
N ALA A 22 12.41 -13.66 -3.54
CA ALA A 22 13.22 -12.75 -4.34
C ALA A 22 12.44 -11.48 -4.71
N ILE A 23 13.07 -10.33 -4.48
CA ILE A 23 12.53 -9.02 -4.87
C ILE A 23 13.03 -8.70 -6.28
N ASN A 24 12.10 -8.36 -7.17
CA ASN A 24 12.42 -7.87 -8.50
C ASN A 24 12.50 -6.34 -8.49
N THR A 25 13.47 -5.77 -9.19
CA THR A 25 13.68 -4.31 -9.26
C THR A 25 13.63 -3.85 -10.70
N TYR A 26 12.87 -2.79 -10.96
CA TYR A 26 12.74 -2.14 -12.26
C TYR A 26 12.96 -0.63 -12.09
N ALA A 27 13.47 0.03 -13.11
CA ALA A 27 13.49 1.48 -13.21
C ALA A 27 12.35 1.94 -14.12
N LEU A 28 11.49 2.82 -13.61
CA LEU A 28 10.46 3.46 -14.43
C LEU A 28 11.09 4.48 -15.38
N SER A 29 10.37 4.89 -16.43
CA SER A 29 10.85 5.84 -17.43
C SER A 29 11.26 7.21 -16.86
N ASN A 30 10.71 7.57 -15.70
CA ASN A 30 11.05 8.79 -14.95
C ASN A 30 12.22 8.60 -13.97
N GLY A 31 12.87 7.42 -13.96
CA GLY A 31 13.99 7.10 -13.08
C GLY A 31 13.60 6.59 -11.68
N VAL A 32 12.32 6.57 -11.33
CA VAL A 32 11.86 6.06 -10.03
C VAL A 32 12.04 4.54 -9.97
N PRO A 33 12.67 3.98 -8.93
CA PRO A 33 12.79 2.54 -8.76
C PRO A 33 11.44 1.93 -8.37
N LEU A 34 11.08 0.81 -9.02
CA LEU A 34 9.95 -0.04 -8.67
C LEU A 34 10.47 -1.36 -8.12
N TYR A 35 10.09 -1.67 -6.91
CA TYR A 35 10.35 -2.97 -6.27
C TYR A 35 9.07 -3.79 -6.27
N TRP A 36 9.12 -5.02 -6.77
CA TRP A 36 7.94 -5.87 -6.71
C TRP A 36 8.26 -7.27 -6.22
N LEU A 37 7.32 -7.80 -5.46
CA LEU A 37 7.41 -9.10 -4.83
C LEU A 37 6.12 -9.90 -5.10
N HIS A 38 6.27 -11.10 -5.64
CA HIS A 38 5.15 -12.03 -5.73
C HIS A 38 5.17 -12.95 -4.50
N ALA A 39 4.33 -12.66 -3.52
CA ALA A 39 4.32 -13.35 -2.23
C ALA A 39 2.98 -14.02 -1.88
N GLY A 40 2.02 -14.03 -2.82
CA GLY A 40 0.65 -14.46 -2.52
C GLY A 40 0.07 -15.50 -3.46
N VAL A 41 -0.96 -16.17 -2.98
CA VAL A 41 -1.82 -17.09 -3.75
C VAL A 41 -3.12 -16.40 -4.17
N LEU A 42 -3.41 -15.22 -3.61
CA LEU A 42 -4.61 -14.45 -3.90
C LEU A 42 -4.34 -13.40 -4.97
N ASP A 43 -5.34 -13.12 -5.81
CA ASP A 43 -5.30 -12.08 -6.84
C ASP A 43 -5.47 -10.67 -6.25
N VAL A 44 -4.73 -10.37 -5.20
CA VAL A 44 -4.71 -9.07 -4.51
C VAL A 44 -3.33 -8.45 -4.66
N VAL A 45 -3.29 -7.14 -4.85
CA VAL A 45 -2.05 -6.37 -4.89
C VAL A 45 -2.09 -5.25 -3.85
N GLU A 46 -0.94 -5.02 -3.25
CA GLU A 46 -0.63 -3.82 -2.48
C GLU A 46 0.38 -3.00 -3.27
N ILE A 47 0.08 -1.72 -3.50
CA ILE A 47 0.99 -0.77 -4.14
C ILE A 47 1.28 0.35 -3.16
N ASN A 48 2.56 0.56 -2.86
CA ASN A 48 3.04 1.61 -1.97
C ASN A 48 3.83 2.64 -2.77
N TRP A 49 3.39 3.89 -2.75
CA TRP A 49 4.19 5.04 -3.18
C TRP A 49 4.78 5.70 -1.95
N ILE A 50 6.09 5.88 -1.96
CA ILE A 50 6.84 6.45 -0.84
C ILE A 50 7.52 7.73 -1.34
N PHE A 51 7.31 8.81 -0.61
CA PHE A 51 7.85 10.14 -0.92
C PHE A 51 8.72 10.62 0.24
N GLU A 52 9.84 11.25 -0.07
CA GLU A 52 10.69 11.93 0.91
C GLU A 52 10.03 13.27 1.33
N ALA A 53 8.88 13.17 1.98
CA ALA A 53 8.01 14.29 2.37
C ALA A 53 7.40 14.06 3.76
N GLY A 54 8.23 13.58 4.69
CA GLY A 54 7.83 13.38 6.08
C GLY A 54 7.87 14.66 6.92
N ILE A 55 7.58 14.52 8.22
CA ILE A 55 7.50 15.62 9.19
C ILE A 55 8.83 16.40 9.28
N TRP A 56 9.98 15.72 9.12
CA TRP A 56 11.29 16.39 9.15
C TRP A 56 11.55 17.35 7.97
N GLN A 57 10.76 17.24 6.91
CA GLN A 57 10.89 18.05 5.69
C GLN A 57 9.79 19.10 5.55
N GLU A 58 8.84 19.15 6.49
CA GLU A 58 7.76 20.13 6.44
C GLU A 58 8.25 21.56 6.76
N PRO A 59 7.77 22.57 6.00
CA PRO A 59 8.16 23.96 6.23
C PRO A 59 7.53 24.54 7.50
N LEU A 60 6.41 23.99 7.93
CA LEU A 60 5.67 24.36 9.14
C LEU A 60 5.11 23.11 9.79
N GLN A 61 5.12 23.08 11.13
CA GLN A 61 4.63 21.95 11.90
C GLN A 61 3.18 21.59 11.55
N GLY A 62 2.95 20.32 11.20
CA GLY A 62 1.64 19.75 10.89
C GLY A 62 1.26 19.76 9.41
N VAL A 63 2.06 20.38 8.53
CA VAL A 63 1.77 20.44 7.07
C VAL A 63 1.77 19.03 6.47
N ALA A 64 2.72 18.18 6.80
CA ALA A 64 2.80 16.81 6.27
C ALA A 64 1.56 15.99 6.62
N ASN A 65 1.14 16.03 7.88
CA ASN A 65 -0.06 15.32 8.33
C ASN A 65 -1.35 15.91 7.75
N ALA A 66 -1.45 17.24 7.67
CA ALA A 66 -2.61 17.91 7.08
C ALA A 66 -2.72 17.57 5.58
N THR A 67 -1.63 17.61 4.85
CA THR A 67 -1.59 17.22 3.43
C THR A 67 -2.05 15.77 3.27
N ALA A 68 -1.48 14.84 4.02
CA ALA A 68 -1.86 13.43 3.96
C ALA A 68 -3.36 13.21 4.27
N ALA A 69 -3.92 13.94 5.24
CA ALA A 69 -5.33 13.83 5.60
C ALA A 69 -6.27 14.41 4.52
N LEU A 70 -5.82 15.41 3.79
CA LEU A 70 -6.66 16.13 2.82
C LEU A 70 -6.56 15.61 1.38
N LEU A 71 -5.49 14.88 1.02
CA LEU A 71 -5.23 14.42 -0.34
C LEU A 71 -6.43 13.72 -1.00
N LYS A 72 -7.17 12.89 -0.28
CA LYS A 72 -8.35 12.18 -0.82
C LYS A 72 -9.67 12.97 -0.73
N ASN A 73 -9.63 14.20 -0.25
CA ASN A 73 -10.84 15.02 -0.08
C ASN A 73 -11.29 15.74 -1.35
N GLY A 74 -10.66 15.44 -2.47
CA GLY A 74 -11.01 15.93 -3.80
C GLY A 74 -9.77 16.30 -4.59
N THR A 75 -9.93 16.32 -5.90
CA THR A 75 -8.92 16.77 -6.88
C THR A 75 -9.50 17.89 -7.73
N THR A 76 -8.74 18.39 -8.67
CA THR A 76 -9.25 19.39 -9.64
C THR A 76 -10.37 18.85 -10.52
N THR A 77 -10.50 17.54 -10.65
CA THR A 77 -11.43 16.87 -11.57
C THR A 77 -12.46 15.99 -10.87
N GLN A 78 -12.24 15.62 -9.61
CA GLN A 78 -13.11 14.70 -8.87
C GLN A 78 -13.37 15.21 -7.46
N THR A 79 -14.62 15.07 -7.01
CA THR A 79 -14.98 15.33 -5.61
C THR A 79 -14.59 14.16 -4.71
N ALA A 80 -14.46 14.40 -3.41
CA ALA A 80 -14.23 13.34 -2.42
C ALA A 80 -15.24 12.18 -2.53
N LYS A 81 -16.51 12.51 -2.78
CA LYS A 81 -17.57 11.52 -2.98
C LYS A 81 -17.29 10.61 -4.18
N GLN A 82 -16.92 11.19 -5.33
CA GLN A 82 -16.61 10.44 -6.55
C GLN A 82 -15.40 9.53 -6.37
N ILE A 83 -14.36 10.01 -5.67
CA ILE A 83 -13.17 9.20 -5.34
C ILE A 83 -13.57 8.00 -4.47
N ASN A 84 -14.35 8.23 -3.40
CA ASN A 84 -14.79 7.16 -2.52
C ASN A 84 -15.69 6.15 -3.23
N GLU A 85 -16.65 6.61 -4.05
CA GLU A 85 -17.52 5.74 -4.85
C GLU A 85 -16.72 4.84 -5.80
N GLN A 86 -15.65 5.36 -6.42
CA GLN A 86 -14.78 4.55 -7.26
C GLN A 86 -13.98 3.53 -6.46
N LEU A 87 -13.42 3.91 -5.31
CA LEU A 87 -12.72 2.97 -4.43
C LEU A 87 -13.65 1.83 -3.99
N GLU A 88 -14.87 2.16 -3.57
CA GLU A 88 -15.90 1.19 -3.16
C GLU A 88 -16.32 0.28 -4.32
N LEU A 89 -16.54 0.84 -5.51
CA LEU A 89 -16.93 0.09 -6.71
C LEU A 89 -15.94 -1.01 -7.07
N TYR A 90 -14.64 -0.73 -6.91
CA TYR A 90 -13.57 -1.69 -7.19
C TYR A 90 -13.12 -2.48 -5.97
N GLY A 91 -13.75 -2.30 -4.81
CA GLY A 91 -13.35 -2.92 -3.55
C GLY A 91 -11.90 -2.55 -3.17
N ALA A 92 -11.48 -1.36 -3.53
CA ALA A 92 -10.14 -0.85 -3.26
C ALA A 92 -10.09 -0.11 -1.92
N SER A 93 -8.97 -0.22 -1.22
CA SER A 93 -8.69 0.54 0.00
C SER A 93 -7.47 1.43 -0.21
N LEU A 94 -7.62 2.71 0.10
CA LEU A 94 -6.56 3.71 -0.01
C LEU A 94 -6.22 4.26 1.36
N LYS A 95 -4.96 4.11 1.77
CA LYS A 95 -4.40 4.70 2.99
C LYS A 95 -3.36 5.74 2.60
N ILE A 96 -3.42 6.91 3.22
CA ILE A 96 -2.46 8.00 3.02
C ILE A 96 -1.99 8.43 4.39
N GLY A 97 -0.69 8.61 4.56
CA GLY A 97 -0.12 9.00 5.83
C GLY A 97 1.26 9.64 5.69
N ALA A 98 1.68 10.36 6.73
CA ALA A 98 3.03 10.87 6.86
C ALA A 98 3.67 10.33 8.14
N SER A 99 4.93 9.94 8.04
CA SER A 99 5.81 9.60 9.15
C SER A 99 6.87 10.68 9.33
N ASN A 100 7.87 10.42 10.16
CA ASN A 100 8.95 11.38 10.37
C ASN A 100 9.73 11.66 9.07
N ASP A 101 10.09 10.61 8.32
CA ASP A 101 10.96 10.69 7.15
C ASP A 101 10.19 10.71 5.83
N TYR A 102 9.05 10.00 5.76
CA TYR A 102 8.35 9.71 4.52
C TYR A 102 6.86 9.99 4.62
N ALA A 103 6.28 10.43 3.51
CA ALA A 103 4.85 10.31 3.25
C ALA A 103 4.60 9.07 2.38
N SER A 104 3.46 8.41 2.57
CA SER A 104 3.11 7.22 1.82
C SER A 104 1.67 7.19 1.38
N ILE A 105 1.43 6.63 0.20
CA ILE A 105 0.12 6.29 -0.32
C ILE A 105 0.12 4.78 -0.53
N THR A 106 -0.81 4.07 0.11
CA THR A 106 -0.94 2.62 0.01
C THR A 106 -2.29 2.27 -0.59
N LEU A 107 -2.28 1.60 -1.72
CA LEU A 107 -3.45 1.06 -2.39
C LEU A 107 -3.50 -0.45 -2.22
N HIS A 108 -4.63 -0.99 -1.75
CA HIS A 108 -4.93 -2.41 -1.79
C HIS A 108 -6.13 -2.63 -2.73
N CYS A 109 -6.00 -3.49 -3.71
CA CYS A 109 -7.11 -3.87 -4.59
C CYS A 109 -6.87 -5.23 -5.25
N LEU A 110 -7.89 -5.73 -5.96
CA LEU A 110 -7.72 -6.88 -6.84
C LEU A 110 -6.85 -6.51 -8.04
N VAL A 111 -5.94 -7.39 -8.45
CA VAL A 111 -5.02 -7.18 -9.59
C VAL A 111 -5.76 -6.74 -10.86
N LYS A 112 -6.91 -7.36 -11.16
CA LYS A 112 -7.74 -7.03 -12.33
C LYS A 112 -8.29 -5.61 -12.33
N HIS A 113 -8.37 -4.96 -11.16
CA HIS A 113 -8.92 -3.60 -11.02
C HIS A 113 -7.85 -2.50 -11.02
N VAL A 114 -6.57 -2.88 -10.95
CA VAL A 114 -5.44 -1.91 -10.97
C VAL A 114 -5.54 -0.93 -12.16
N PRO A 115 -5.74 -1.37 -13.42
CA PRO A 115 -5.79 -0.43 -14.55
C PRO A 115 -6.95 0.57 -14.46
N ALA A 116 -8.05 0.19 -13.82
CA ALA A 116 -9.24 1.02 -13.69
C ALA A 116 -9.10 2.06 -12.57
N ILE A 117 -8.41 1.72 -11.48
CA ILE A 117 -8.29 2.59 -10.29
C ILE A 117 -7.07 3.52 -10.35
N LEU A 118 -5.99 3.12 -11.03
CA LEU A 118 -4.76 3.90 -11.12
C LEU A 118 -4.96 5.35 -11.60
N PRO A 119 -5.80 5.66 -12.61
CA PRO A 119 -6.04 7.04 -13.01
C PRO A 119 -6.61 7.92 -11.89
N THR A 120 -7.48 7.37 -11.06
CA THR A 120 -8.02 8.07 -9.88
C THR A 120 -6.92 8.34 -8.85
N ILE A 121 -6.09 7.33 -8.55
CA ILE A 121 -4.96 7.51 -7.63
C ILE A 121 -3.96 8.53 -8.17
N ALA A 122 -3.69 8.53 -9.47
CA ALA A 122 -2.78 9.49 -10.10
C ALA A 122 -3.31 10.93 -10.11
N SER A 123 -4.61 11.13 -9.89
CA SER A 123 -5.23 12.46 -9.82
C SER A 123 -5.20 13.07 -8.41
N ILE A 124 -4.96 12.24 -7.40
CA ILE A 124 -4.84 12.61 -5.99
C ILE A 124 -3.46 13.20 -5.71
#